data_f409d7a34bc89bc6366de062337dbd18
#
_entry.id   f409d7a34bc89bc6366de062337dbd18
#
_cell.length_a   1.000
_cell.length_b   1.000
_cell.length_c   1.000
_cell.angle_alpha   90.00
_cell.angle_beta   90.00
_cell.angle_gamma   90.00
#
_symmetry.space_group_name_H-M   'P 1'
#
loop_
_entity.id
_entity.type
_entity.pdbx_description
1 polymer ?
#
loop_
_entity_poly.entity_id
_entity_poly.type
_entity_poly.pdbx_seq_one_letter_code
_entity_poly.pdbx_strand_id
1 'polypeptide(L)'
;MKKTAIAVALAGFATVAQAAPKDNTWYAGAKMGWSQYHDIGNNQINNAGPTHESQLGAGAFGGYQVNPYVGFEMGYDWLGRMPYKGYTDQTHQNGAFKAQGVQLTAKLGYPITDDLDVYTRLGGMVWRADAKNNEGFKDHDTGVSPVFAGGVEYAITPEIATRLEYQWTNNIGDANTVGGRPDNGLLSVGVSYRFGQQEEAAPVVVAPAPAPEVQTKHFTLKSDVLFNFNKATLKPEGQQALDQMYSQLSNLDPKDGSVVVLGFTDRIGSDAYNQGLSEKRAQSVVDYLISKGIPSDKISARGMGESNPVTGNTCDNVKARAALIDCLAPDRRVEIEVKGIKDVVTQPQA
;
A
#
# COMPACT_ATOMS: atom_id res chain seq x y z
N MET A 1 -4.71 21.83 -47.20
CA MET A 1 -5.17 21.57 -45.84
C MET A 1 -4.08 20.78 -45.12
N LYS A 2 -3.30 21.43 -44.27
CA LYS A 2 -2.21 20.81 -43.54
C LYS A 2 -2.77 20.29 -42.19
N LYS A 3 -2.81 18.98 -42.06
CA LYS A 3 -3.18 18.32 -40.76
C LYS A 3 -1.96 18.37 -39.84
N THR A 4 -2.00 19.27 -38.88
CA THR A 4 -1.00 19.27 -37.78
C THR A 4 -1.49 18.35 -36.71
N ALA A 5 -0.89 17.17 -36.61
CA ALA A 5 -1.09 16.26 -35.51
C ALA A 5 -0.27 16.78 -34.29
N ILE A 6 -0.96 17.16 -33.23
CA ILE A 6 -0.33 17.46 -31.96
C ILE A 6 -0.15 16.14 -31.24
N ALA A 7 1.07 15.60 -31.26
CA ALA A 7 1.48 14.48 -30.42
C ALA A 7 1.80 15.03 -29.03
N VAL A 8 0.94 14.78 -28.05
CA VAL A 8 1.26 15.01 -26.64
C VAL A 8 2.09 13.83 -26.18
N ALA A 9 3.37 14.07 -25.97
CA ALA A 9 4.26 13.08 -25.35
C ALA A 9 3.96 13.03 -23.84
N LEU A 10 3.28 11.99 -23.41
CA LEU A 10 3.20 11.60 -22.00
C LEU A 10 4.52 10.94 -21.61
N ALA A 11 5.44 11.72 -21.04
CA ALA A 11 6.63 11.19 -20.38
C ALA A 11 6.20 10.59 -19.03
N GLY A 12 6.41 9.28 -18.87
CA GLY A 12 6.06 8.56 -17.67
C GLY A 12 6.90 8.99 -16.46
N PHE A 13 6.22 9.35 -15.39
CA PHE A 13 6.76 9.25 -14.05
C PHE A 13 5.96 8.15 -13.34
N ALA A 14 6.62 7.01 -13.17
CA ALA A 14 6.08 5.93 -12.36
C ALA A 14 6.28 6.31 -10.88
N THR A 15 5.31 6.98 -10.32
CA THR A 15 5.09 6.98 -8.87
C THR A 15 3.78 6.23 -8.65
N VAL A 16 3.79 5.29 -7.74
CA VAL A 16 2.59 4.53 -7.37
C VAL A 16 1.61 5.53 -6.73
N ALA A 17 0.83 6.20 -7.58
CA ALA A 17 -0.25 7.07 -7.17
C ALA A 17 -1.52 6.22 -7.12
N GLN A 18 -2.07 6.04 -5.96
CA GLN A 18 -3.39 5.45 -5.79
C GLN A 18 -4.42 6.53 -6.18
N ALA A 19 -5.00 6.40 -7.37
CA ALA A 19 -5.75 7.48 -8.01
C ALA A 19 -7.26 7.34 -7.93
N ALA A 20 -7.79 6.35 -7.25
CA ALA A 20 -9.19 6.43 -6.87
C ALA A 20 -9.41 7.69 -6.03
N PRO A 21 -10.37 8.59 -6.39
CA PRO A 21 -10.71 9.69 -5.50
C PRO A 21 -11.03 9.12 -4.12
N LYS A 22 -10.35 9.63 -3.09
CA LYS A 22 -10.68 9.22 -1.73
C LYS A 22 -12.15 9.55 -1.44
N ASP A 23 -12.79 8.70 -0.67
CA ASP A 23 -14.12 8.94 -0.17
C ASP A 23 -14.19 10.27 0.59
N ASN A 24 -15.33 10.94 0.49
CA ASN A 24 -15.61 12.20 1.18
C ASN A 24 -14.64 13.34 0.82
N THR A 25 -14.24 13.43 -0.45
CA THR A 25 -13.28 14.41 -0.94
C THR A 25 -13.93 15.49 -1.80
N TRP A 26 -13.58 16.74 -1.54
CA TRP A 26 -13.88 17.87 -2.43
C TRP A 26 -12.83 17.96 -3.54
N TYR A 27 -13.27 18.38 -4.71
CA TYR A 27 -12.38 18.73 -5.81
C TYR A 27 -12.89 19.93 -6.57
N ALA A 28 -12.00 20.64 -7.23
CA ALA A 28 -12.34 21.74 -8.13
C ALA A 28 -11.42 21.72 -9.34
N GLY A 29 -11.92 22.21 -10.48
CA GLY A 29 -11.15 22.17 -11.70
C GLY A 29 -11.68 23.13 -12.76
N ALA A 30 -10.96 23.13 -13.88
CA ALA A 30 -11.33 23.87 -15.09
C ALA A 30 -11.21 22.96 -16.30
N LYS A 31 -12.00 23.26 -17.33
CA LYS A 31 -11.99 22.53 -18.58
C LYS A 31 -12.05 23.51 -19.76
N MET A 32 -11.47 23.09 -20.87
CA MET A 32 -11.58 23.78 -22.13
C MET A 32 -11.65 22.78 -23.27
N GLY A 33 -12.27 23.16 -24.35
CA GLY A 33 -12.43 22.21 -25.44
C GLY A 33 -13.16 22.73 -26.63
N TRP A 34 -13.60 21.80 -27.44
CA TRP A 34 -14.27 22.00 -28.68
C TRP A 34 -15.77 21.91 -28.48
N SER A 35 -16.49 23.02 -28.60
CA SER A 35 -17.94 23.11 -28.51
C SER A 35 -18.52 23.14 -29.91
N GLN A 36 -19.50 22.30 -30.17
CA GLN A 36 -20.19 22.21 -31.44
C GLN A 36 -21.69 22.28 -31.22
N TYR A 37 -22.33 23.19 -31.96
CA TYR A 37 -23.77 23.32 -31.98
C TYR A 37 -24.37 22.44 -33.07
N HIS A 38 -25.48 21.76 -32.79
CA HIS A 38 -26.21 20.87 -33.67
C HIS A 38 -27.67 21.30 -33.75
N ASP A 39 -28.37 20.83 -34.78
CA ASP A 39 -29.80 21.06 -34.97
C ASP A 39 -30.21 22.55 -35.00
N ILE A 40 -29.38 23.37 -35.64
CA ILE A 40 -29.57 24.84 -35.76
C ILE A 40 -30.75 25.17 -36.69
N GLY A 41 -31.36 24.17 -37.30
CA GLY A 41 -32.24 24.21 -38.44
C GLY A 41 -33.62 24.85 -38.30
N ASN A 42 -33.87 25.81 -37.41
CA ASN A 42 -35.17 26.47 -37.31
C ASN A 42 -35.15 28.00 -37.32
N ASN A 43 -35.65 28.48 -38.40
CA ASN A 43 -36.40 29.69 -38.68
C ASN A 43 -35.72 31.07 -38.66
N GLN A 44 -34.70 31.36 -37.90
CA GLN A 44 -34.05 32.70 -37.91
C GLN A 44 -32.51 32.64 -37.92
N ILE A 45 -31.91 31.63 -37.37
CA ILE A 45 -30.45 31.46 -37.38
C ILE A 45 -29.97 30.85 -38.70
N ASN A 46 -30.82 30.03 -39.36
CA ASN A 46 -30.45 29.28 -40.56
C ASN A 46 -31.22 29.73 -41.81
N ASN A 47 -31.16 30.98 -42.15
CA ASN A 47 -31.63 31.42 -43.46
C ASN A 47 -30.50 31.37 -44.49
N ALA A 48 -30.15 30.19 -44.98
CA ALA A 48 -29.35 29.92 -46.17
C ALA A 48 -27.89 30.48 -46.15
N GLY A 49 -27.33 30.84 -45.01
CA GLY A 49 -25.94 31.33 -44.90
C GLY A 49 -25.03 30.38 -44.09
N PRO A 50 -23.72 30.49 -44.29
CA PRO A 50 -22.78 29.66 -43.53
C PRO A 50 -22.79 30.00 -42.04
N THR A 51 -22.91 28.96 -41.21
CA THR A 51 -22.75 29.03 -39.77
C THR A 51 -21.40 28.42 -39.36
N HIS A 52 -20.77 28.99 -38.35
CA HIS A 52 -19.60 28.42 -37.76
C HIS A 52 -19.99 27.70 -36.47
N GLU A 53 -20.46 26.48 -36.61
CA GLU A 53 -21.02 25.65 -35.53
C GLU A 53 -20.00 25.24 -34.47
N SER A 54 -18.73 25.19 -34.85
CA SER A 54 -17.62 24.77 -34.02
C SER A 54 -16.92 25.94 -33.36
N GLN A 55 -16.88 25.96 -32.05
CA GLN A 55 -16.35 27.05 -31.23
C GLN A 55 -15.46 26.52 -30.11
N LEU A 56 -14.70 27.41 -29.49
CA LEU A 56 -14.07 27.12 -28.22
C LEU A 56 -15.11 27.16 -27.09
N GLY A 57 -15.16 26.13 -26.27
CA GLY A 57 -15.89 26.10 -25.03
C GLY A 57 -14.93 26.05 -23.84
N ALA A 58 -15.37 26.58 -22.71
CA ALA A 58 -14.60 26.53 -21.46
C ALA A 58 -15.53 26.46 -20.24
N GLY A 59 -15.04 25.94 -19.15
CA GLY A 59 -15.80 25.84 -17.92
C GLY A 59 -14.94 25.67 -16.68
N ALA A 60 -15.60 25.87 -15.55
CA ALA A 60 -15.05 25.57 -14.24
C ALA A 60 -16.05 24.70 -13.47
N PHE A 61 -15.57 23.82 -12.65
CA PHE A 61 -16.40 22.91 -11.89
C PHE A 61 -15.84 22.66 -10.48
N GLY A 62 -16.73 22.33 -9.55
CA GLY A 62 -16.39 21.82 -8.25
C GLY A 62 -17.31 20.65 -7.91
N GLY A 63 -16.80 19.67 -7.21
CA GLY A 63 -17.54 18.47 -6.88
C GLY A 63 -17.15 17.88 -5.53
N TYR A 64 -18.00 16.97 -5.10
CA TYR A 64 -17.80 16.19 -3.90
C TYR A 64 -17.92 14.71 -4.25
N GLN A 65 -16.86 13.97 -3.98
CA GLN A 65 -16.83 12.52 -4.15
C GLN A 65 -17.31 11.86 -2.87
N VAL A 66 -18.46 11.19 -2.93
CA VAL A 66 -19.05 10.51 -1.76
C VAL A 66 -18.35 9.19 -1.48
N ASN A 67 -18.07 8.43 -2.55
CA ASN A 67 -17.36 7.16 -2.53
C ASN A 67 -16.68 6.95 -3.90
N PRO A 68 -15.89 5.87 -4.12
CA PRO A 68 -15.18 5.68 -5.39
C PRO A 68 -16.07 5.67 -6.64
N TYR A 69 -17.37 5.41 -6.48
CA TYR A 69 -18.31 5.23 -7.59
C TYR A 69 -19.27 6.41 -7.79
N VAL A 70 -19.51 7.23 -6.75
CA VAL A 70 -20.55 8.26 -6.77
C VAL A 70 -20.01 9.59 -6.29
N GLY A 71 -20.27 10.63 -7.07
CA GLY A 71 -19.98 12.02 -6.72
C GLY A 71 -21.05 12.96 -7.25
N PHE A 72 -21.03 14.20 -6.80
CA PHE A 72 -21.86 15.29 -7.29
C PHE A 72 -20.97 16.42 -7.76
N GLU A 73 -21.33 17.03 -8.89
CA GLU A 73 -20.54 18.09 -9.51
C GLU A 73 -21.44 19.25 -9.90
N MET A 74 -21.05 20.46 -9.48
CA MET A 74 -21.61 21.72 -9.95
C MET A 74 -20.58 22.42 -10.81
N GLY A 75 -20.98 22.95 -11.95
CA GLY A 75 -20.08 23.63 -12.86
C GLY A 75 -20.74 24.79 -13.59
N TYR A 76 -19.91 25.65 -14.14
CA TYR A 76 -20.29 26.69 -15.06
C TYR A 76 -19.60 26.43 -16.40
N ASP A 77 -20.38 26.39 -17.48
CA ASP A 77 -19.87 26.22 -18.82
C ASP A 77 -20.23 27.43 -19.71
N TRP A 78 -19.22 27.93 -20.38
CA TRP A 78 -19.36 28.82 -21.55
C TRP A 78 -19.22 27.96 -22.80
N LEU A 79 -20.32 27.86 -23.56
CA LEU A 79 -20.41 26.98 -24.73
C LEU A 79 -19.94 27.63 -26.03
N GLY A 80 -19.31 28.80 -25.92
CA GLY A 80 -18.78 29.52 -27.08
C GLY A 80 -19.81 30.43 -27.76
N ARG A 81 -19.32 31.13 -28.77
CA ARG A 81 -20.11 32.07 -29.57
C ARG A 81 -20.13 31.60 -31.02
N MET A 82 -21.30 31.19 -31.52
CA MET A 82 -21.54 30.74 -32.87
C MET A 82 -21.93 31.93 -33.76
N PRO A 83 -21.05 32.43 -34.64
CA PRO A 83 -21.43 33.43 -35.63
C PRO A 83 -22.16 32.78 -36.80
N TYR A 84 -23.15 33.46 -37.31
CA TYR A 84 -23.89 33.08 -38.51
C TYR A 84 -24.04 34.22 -39.48
N LYS A 85 -24.16 33.88 -40.77
CA LYS A 85 -24.45 34.80 -41.85
C LYS A 85 -25.80 34.43 -42.47
N GLY A 86 -26.79 35.29 -42.29
CA GLY A 86 -28.09 35.12 -42.90
C GLY A 86 -28.12 35.81 -44.29
N TYR A 87 -28.68 35.14 -45.30
CA TYR A 87 -28.99 35.70 -46.59
C TYR A 87 -30.50 35.68 -46.77
N THR A 88 -31.11 36.84 -46.79
CA THR A 88 -32.43 36.99 -47.36
C THR A 88 -32.24 37.77 -48.63
N ASP A 89 -33.19 37.70 -49.59
CA ASP A 89 -33.10 38.37 -50.94
C ASP A 89 -32.88 39.89 -50.87
N GLN A 90 -33.01 40.49 -49.68
CA GLN A 90 -32.90 41.93 -49.50
C GLN A 90 -32.00 42.42 -48.37
N THR A 91 -31.62 41.56 -47.43
CA THR A 91 -30.81 41.92 -46.22
C THR A 91 -29.80 40.87 -45.88
N HIS A 92 -28.54 41.31 -45.65
CA HIS A 92 -27.50 40.44 -45.10
C HIS A 92 -27.53 40.46 -43.57
N GLN A 93 -28.28 39.57 -42.96
CA GLN A 93 -28.39 39.50 -41.50
C GLN A 93 -27.25 38.64 -40.91
N ASN A 94 -26.15 39.29 -40.58
CA ASN A 94 -25.09 38.63 -39.83
C ASN A 94 -25.39 38.71 -38.33
N GLY A 95 -25.19 37.61 -37.61
CA GLY A 95 -25.47 37.55 -36.20
C GLY A 95 -24.56 36.62 -35.43
N ALA A 96 -24.88 36.44 -34.19
CA ALA A 96 -24.21 35.46 -33.33
C ALA A 96 -25.17 34.95 -32.24
N PHE A 97 -25.10 33.68 -32.02
CA PHE A 97 -25.70 32.99 -30.90
C PHE A 97 -24.59 32.59 -29.88
N LYS A 98 -24.81 32.76 -28.61
CA LYS A 98 -23.92 32.30 -27.56
C LYS A 98 -24.74 31.70 -26.44
N ALA A 99 -24.21 30.67 -25.78
CA ALA A 99 -24.83 30.05 -24.65
C ALA A 99 -23.83 29.81 -23.50
N GLN A 100 -24.34 29.87 -22.32
CA GLN A 100 -23.62 29.61 -21.08
C GLN A 100 -24.58 29.14 -20.00
N GLY A 101 -24.10 28.42 -18.98
CA GLY A 101 -24.98 27.96 -17.91
C GLY A 101 -24.29 27.37 -16.71
N VAL A 102 -25.06 27.22 -15.67
CA VAL A 102 -24.66 26.50 -14.46
C VAL A 102 -25.30 25.11 -14.50
N GLN A 103 -24.53 24.10 -14.30
CA GLN A 103 -25.00 22.71 -14.29
C GLN A 103 -24.83 22.08 -12.90
N LEU A 104 -25.74 21.14 -12.59
CA LEU A 104 -25.65 20.23 -11.45
C LEU A 104 -25.83 18.80 -11.96
N THR A 105 -24.86 17.97 -11.67
CA THR A 105 -24.81 16.59 -12.18
C THR A 105 -24.39 15.60 -11.08
N ALA A 106 -24.93 14.39 -11.14
CA ALA A 106 -24.37 13.24 -10.48
C ALA A 106 -23.27 12.63 -11.35
N LYS A 107 -22.10 12.37 -10.79
CA LYS A 107 -20.97 11.66 -11.43
C LYS A 107 -20.99 10.22 -10.96
N LEU A 108 -21.07 9.29 -11.90
CA LEU A 108 -20.99 7.85 -11.66
C LEU A 108 -19.71 7.35 -12.30
N GLY A 109 -18.77 6.89 -11.50
CA GLY A 109 -17.44 6.46 -11.91
C GLY A 109 -17.19 4.98 -11.67
N TYR A 110 -16.27 4.43 -12.43
CA TYR A 110 -15.76 3.09 -12.21
C TYR A 110 -14.23 3.09 -12.43
N PRO A 111 -13.45 2.70 -11.42
CA PRO A 111 -12.00 2.61 -11.56
C PRO A 111 -11.64 1.41 -12.46
N ILE A 112 -10.88 1.69 -13.52
CA ILE A 112 -10.33 0.69 -14.44
C ILE A 112 -8.95 0.22 -13.97
N THR A 113 -8.15 1.16 -13.50
CA THR A 113 -6.85 0.93 -12.85
C THR A 113 -6.74 1.83 -11.63
N ASP A 114 -5.65 1.73 -10.90
CA ASP A 114 -5.39 2.60 -9.75
C ASP A 114 -5.33 4.09 -10.17
N ASP A 115 -4.96 4.40 -11.42
CA ASP A 115 -4.80 5.77 -11.92
C ASP A 115 -5.86 6.20 -12.94
N LEU A 116 -6.72 5.31 -13.41
CA LEU A 116 -7.64 5.57 -14.50
C LEU A 116 -9.07 5.21 -14.14
N ASP A 117 -9.95 6.21 -14.17
CA ASP A 117 -11.38 6.05 -13.99
C ASP A 117 -12.11 6.32 -15.31
N VAL A 118 -13.16 5.55 -15.60
CA VAL A 118 -14.18 5.87 -16.55
C VAL A 118 -15.41 6.39 -15.81
N TYR A 119 -16.06 7.43 -16.32
CA TYR A 119 -17.22 7.98 -15.64
C TYR A 119 -18.28 8.48 -16.61
N THR A 120 -19.49 8.61 -16.09
CA THR A 120 -20.59 9.33 -16.70
C THR A 120 -21.14 10.39 -15.75
N ARG A 121 -21.69 11.48 -16.31
CA ARG A 121 -22.39 12.52 -15.54
C ARG A 121 -23.78 12.72 -16.12
N LEU A 122 -24.77 12.80 -15.24
CA LEU A 122 -26.17 12.95 -15.57
C LEU A 122 -26.76 14.07 -14.71
N GLY A 123 -27.47 15.00 -15.34
CA GLY A 123 -28.08 16.10 -14.60
C GLY A 123 -28.75 17.14 -15.48
N GLY A 124 -28.71 18.37 -15.02
CA GLY A 124 -29.32 19.50 -15.73
C GLY A 124 -28.45 20.75 -15.69
N MET A 125 -28.67 21.61 -16.68
CA MET A 125 -28.04 22.92 -16.80
C MET A 125 -29.14 24.00 -16.85
N VAL A 126 -29.01 24.99 -15.98
CA VAL A 126 -29.74 26.25 -16.12
C VAL A 126 -28.91 27.13 -17.03
N TRP A 127 -29.40 27.37 -18.20
CA TRP A 127 -28.67 28.11 -19.24
C TRP A 127 -29.25 29.49 -19.49
N ARG A 128 -28.40 30.35 -20.06
CA ARG A 128 -28.74 31.61 -20.72
C ARG A 128 -28.18 31.58 -22.13
N ALA A 129 -29.06 31.81 -23.11
CA ALA A 129 -28.73 32.00 -24.50
C ALA A 129 -28.96 33.43 -24.88
N ASP A 130 -28.03 34.01 -25.63
CA ASP A 130 -28.15 35.38 -26.18
C ASP A 130 -27.97 35.30 -27.69
N ALA A 131 -28.86 35.95 -28.44
CA ALA A 131 -28.78 36.13 -29.87
C ALA A 131 -28.71 37.64 -30.22
N LYS A 132 -27.91 37.94 -31.23
CA LYS A 132 -27.80 39.32 -31.77
C LYS A 132 -27.52 39.32 -33.26
N ASN A 133 -28.03 40.30 -33.96
CA ASN A 133 -27.70 40.51 -35.37
C ASN A 133 -27.18 41.95 -35.63
N ASN A 134 -26.79 42.24 -36.89
CA ASN A 134 -26.27 43.52 -37.31
C ASN A 134 -27.36 44.58 -37.55
N GLU A 135 -28.65 44.21 -37.50
CA GLU A 135 -29.80 45.12 -37.69
C GLU A 135 -30.36 45.63 -36.35
N GLY A 136 -29.66 45.36 -35.25
CA GLY A 136 -30.08 45.83 -33.93
C GLY A 136 -30.91 44.82 -33.13
N PHE A 137 -31.23 43.66 -33.69
CA PHE A 137 -31.88 42.59 -32.92
C PHE A 137 -30.93 42.11 -31.82
N LYS A 138 -31.44 42.13 -30.64
CA LYS A 138 -30.75 41.62 -29.42
C LYS A 138 -31.78 41.06 -28.51
N ASP A 139 -31.76 39.76 -28.34
CA ASP A 139 -32.66 39.05 -27.45
C ASP A 139 -31.92 38.02 -26.65
N HIS A 140 -32.52 37.53 -25.58
CA HIS A 140 -31.99 36.51 -24.71
C HIS A 140 -33.10 35.62 -24.19
N ASP A 141 -32.71 34.39 -23.88
CA ASP A 141 -33.59 33.42 -23.28
C ASP A 141 -32.86 32.64 -22.16
N THR A 142 -33.66 32.09 -21.25
CA THR A 142 -33.16 31.28 -20.14
C THR A 142 -34.04 30.05 -19.97
N GLY A 143 -33.40 28.93 -19.67
CA GLY A 143 -34.13 27.69 -19.50
C GLY A 143 -33.33 26.63 -18.76
N VAL A 144 -33.88 25.44 -18.74
CA VAL A 144 -33.25 24.26 -18.13
C VAL A 144 -33.17 23.15 -19.19
N SER A 145 -32.02 22.54 -19.33
CA SER A 145 -31.79 21.44 -20.24
C SER A 145 -31.09 20.26 -19.57
N PRO A 146 -31.41 19.03 -19.98
CA PRO A 146 -30.70 17.86 -19.50
C PRO A 146 -29.25 17.87 -20.01
N VAL A 147 -28.34 17.41 -19.17
CA VAL A 147 -26.92 17.25 -19.47
C VAL A 147 -26.55 15.79 -19.28
N PHE A 148 -25.87 15.26 -20.29
CA PHE A 148 -25.26 13.94 -20.28
C PHE A 148 -23.79 14.09 -20.64
N ALA A 149 -22.91 13.45 -19.88
CA ALA A 149 -21.50 13.44 -20.21
C ALA A 149 -20.87 12.07 -19.93
N GLY A 150 -19.83 11.76 -20.66
CA GLY A 150 -19.02 10.58 -20.44
C GLY A 150 -17.55 10.90 -20.69
N GLY A 151 -16.69 10.29 -19.93
CA GLY A 151 -15.26 10.59 -20.02
C GLY A 151 -14.38 9.63 -19.26
N VAL A 152 -13.10 9.93 -19.33
CA VAL A 152 -12.05 9.26 -18.56
C VAL A 152 -11.33 10.29 -17.72
N GLU A 153 -10.95 9.91 -16.53
CA GLU A 153 -10.17 10.73 -15.60
C GLU A 153 -8.89 9.97 -15.24
N TYR A 154 -7.75 10.63 -15.40
CA TYR A 154 -6.45 10.07 -15.08
C TYR A 154 -5.79 10.90 -13.99
N ALA A 155 -5.41 10.27 -12.90
CA ALA A 155 -4.66 10.92 -11.83
C ALA A 155 -3.18 11.01 -12.21
N ILE A 156 -2.68 12.24 -12.24
CA ILE A 156 -1.25 12.53 -12.44
C ILE A 156 -0.52 12.43 -11.10
N THR A 157 -1.17 12.92 -10.05
CA THR A 157 -0.75 12.77 -8.65
C THR A 157 -1.99 12.48 -7.79
N PRO A 158 -1.85 12.12 -6.53
CA PRO A 158 -3.02 11.96 -5.64
C PRO A 158 -3.93 13.19 -5.64
N GLU A 159 -3.36 14.42 -5.74
CA GLU A 159 -4.11 15.66 -5.71
C GLU A 159 -4.55 16.15 -7.11
N ILE A 160 -3.82 15.80 -8.17
CA ILE A 160 -4.04 16.37 -9.50
C ILE A 160 -4.50 15.28 -10.45
N ALA A 161 -5.67 15.51 -11.05
CA ALA A 161 -6.18 14.65 -12.12
C ALA A 161 -6.46 15.46 -13.39
N THR A 162 -6.31 14.80 -14.54
CA THR A 162 -6.74 15.29 -15.84
C THR A 162 -7.92 14.46 -16.33
N ARG A 163 -8.81 15.09 -17.10
CA ARG A 163 -9.96 14.41 -17.68
C ARG A 163 -10.12 14.72 -19.16
N LEU A 164 -10.59 13.74 -19.91
CA LEU A 164 -11.11 13.91 -21.26
C LEU A 164 -12.60 13.57 -21.22
N GLU A 165 -13.45 14.50 -21.59
CA GLU A 165 -14.89 14.40 -21.44
C GLU A 165 -15.62 14.86 -22.71
N TYR A 166 -16.66 14.13 -23.11
CA TYR A 166 -17.65 14.58 -24.05
C TYR A 166 -18.98 14.82 -23.33
N GLN A 167 -19.46 16.06 -23.37
CA GLN A 167 -20.71 16.49 -22.76
C GLN A 167 -21.73 16.83 -23.86
N TRP A 168 -22.95 16.39 -23.67
CA TRP A 168 -24.11 16.72 -24.50
C TRP A 168 -25.13 17.48 -23.67
N THR A 169 -25.61 18.61 -24.19
CA THR A 169 -26.64 19.46 -23.61
C THR A 169 -27.74 19.67 -24.65
N ASN A 170 -28.95 19.21 -24.35
CA ASN A 170 -30.06 19.25 -25.27
C ASN A 170 -30.78 20.59 -25.22
N ASN A 171 -31.26 21.05 -26.39
CA ASN A 171 -32.30 22.10 -26.54
C ASN A 171 -31.95 23.38 -25.76
N ILE A 172 -30.95 24.11 -26.19
CA ILE A 172 -30.54 25.39 -25.59
C ILE A 172 -31.20 26.53 -26.37
N GLY A 173 -32.07 27.31 -25.73
CA GLY A 173 -32.79 28.43 -26.36
C GLY A 173 -34.21 28.07 -26.76
N ASP A 174 -34.94 29.07 -27.24
CA ASP A 174 -36.24 28.96 -27.85
C ASP A 174 -36.25 29.67 -29.22
N ALA A 175 -36.83 29.00 -30.23
CA ALA A 175 -36.82 29.49 -31.60
C ALA A 175 -37.58 30.82 -31.76
N ASN A 176 -38.55 31.13 -30.88
CA ASN A 176 -39.35 32.36 -30.94
C ASN A 176 -38.64 33.56 -30.31
N THR A 177 -37.69 33.31 -29.42
CA THR A 177 -36.96 34.38 -28.70
C THR A 177 -35.55 34.58 -29.28
N VAL A 178 -34.71 33.54 -29.29
CA VAL A 178 -33.32 33.64 -29.75
C VAL A 178 -33.08 33.08 -31.13
N GLY A 179 -34.18 32.69 -31.82
CA GLY A 179 -34.14 32.28 -33.24
C GLY A 179 -33.68 30.86 -33.50
N GLY A 180 -33.44 30.05 -32.45
CA GLY A 180 -33.04 28.67 -32.58
C GLY A 180 -33.09 27.91 -31.24
N ARG A 181 -33.01 26.59 -31.34
CA ARG A 181 -33.00 25.69 -30.19
C ARG A 181 -31.96 24.57 -30.39
N PRO A 182 -30.68 24.95 -30.56
CA PRO A 182 -29.64 23.98 -30.84
C PRO A 182 -29.36 23.05 -29.65
N ASP A 183 -28.85 21.87 -29.97
CA ASP A 183 -28.13 21.04 -29.05
C ASP A 183 -26.65 21.44 -29.02
N ASN A 184 -25.95 21.10 -27.96
CA ASN A 184 -24.51 21.38 -27.85
C ASN A 184 -23.72 20.14 -27.40
N GLY A 185 -22.71 19.79 -28.19
CA GLY A 185 -21.68 18.83 -27.87
C GLY A 185 -20.38 19.53 -27.46
N LEU A 186 -19.84 19.26 -26.31
CA LEU A 186 -18.57 19.80 -25.82
C LEU A 186 -17.57 18.68 -25.57
N LEU A 187 -16.55 18.55 -26.44
CA LEU A 187 -15.38 17.71 -26.20
C LEU A 187 -14.33 18.54 -25.48
N SER A 188 -13.99 18.19 -24.26
CA SER A 188 -13.11 18.99 -23.40
C SER A 188 -12.01 18.19 -22.74
N VAL A 189 -10.89 18.87 -22.50
CA VAL A 189 -9.84 18.44 -21.60
C VAL A 189 -9.92 19.31 -20.35
N GLY A 190 -9.83 18.70 -19.19
CA GLY A 190 -9.89 19.38 -17.90
C GLY A 190 -8.77 18.96 -16.97
N VAL A 191 -8.51 19.81 -16.00
CA VAL A 191 -7.62 19.51 -14.87
C VAL A 191 -8.37 19.82 -13.59
N SER A 192 -8.26 18.95 -12.62
CA SER A 192 -8.87 19.11 -11.30
C SER A 192 -7.83 18.92 -10.19
N TYR A 193 -8.05 19.68 -9.12
CA TYR A 193 -7.33 19.52 -7.87
C TYR A 193 -8.26 18.91 -6.82
N ARG A 194 -7.82 17.86 -6.16
CA ARG A 194 -8.53 17.12 -5.11
C ARG A 194 -8.01 17.56 -3.76
N PHE A 195 -8.89 18.08 -2.90
CA PHE A 195 -8.52 18.59 -1.59
C PHE A 195 -8.40 17.43 -0.57
N GLY A 196 -7.50 17.57 0.40
CA GLY A 196 -7.40 16.61 1.50
C GLY A 196 -6.89 15.23 1.11
N GLN A 197 -6.28 15.10 -0.08
CA GLN A 197 -5.52 13.91 -0.43
C GLN A 197 -4.20 13.97 0.38
N GLN A 198 -4.29 13.83 1.70
CA GLN A 198 -3.05 13.49 2.40
C GLN A 198 -2.60 12.17 1.79
N GLU A 199 -1.38 12.15 1.29
CA GLU A 199 -0.63 10.93 1.09
C GLU A 199 -0.85 10.15 2.39
N GLU A 200 -1.66 9.08 2.32
CA GLU A 200 -1.67 8.12 3.42
C GLU A 200 -0.22 7.72 3.48
N ALA A 201 0.47 8.20 4.52
CA ALA A 201 1.89 7.95 4.72
C ALA A 201 2.03 6.47 4.43
N ALA A 202 2.73 6.15 3.33
CA ALA A 202 2.85 4.78 2.82
C ALA A 202 3.01 3.95 4.07
N PRO A 203 2.12 2.96 4.36
CA PRO A 203 2.07 2.34 5.66
C PRO A 203 3.51 2.17 6.04
N VAL A 204 3.95 2.93 7.07
CA VAL A 204 5.35 2.85 7.49
C VAL A 204 5.48 1.38 7.62
N VAL A 205 6.16 0.72 6.68
CA VAL A 205 6.52 -0.67 6.81
C VAL A 205 7.37 -0.59 8.06
N VAL A 206 6.67 -0.72 9.20
CA VAL A 206 7.30 -0.86 10.50
C VAL A 206 8.12 -2.08 10.22
N ALA A 207 9.40 -1.85 9.96
CA ALA A 207 10.34 -2.92 9.70
C ALA A 207 10.04 -3.91 10.81
N PRO A 208 9.60 -5.14 10.48
CA PRO A 208 9.06 -6.05 11.48
C PRO A 208 10.00 -5.97 12.64
N ALA A 209 9.47 -5.63 13.83
CA ALA A 209 10.29 -5.39 15.03
C ALA A 209 11.34 -6.49 15.01
N PRO A 210 12.66 -6.17 15.04
CA PRO A 210 13.71 -7.14 14.79
C PRO A 210 13.34 -8.39 15.60
N ALA A 211 13.20 -9.50 14.89
CA ALA A 211 12.75 -10.75 15.51
C ALA A 211 13.62 -10.95 16.74
N PRO A 212 13.04 -11.25 17.93
CA PRO A 212 13.78 -11.35 19.16
C PRO A 212 15.01 -12.25 18.92
N GLU A 213 16.19 -11.72 19.18
CA GLU A 213 17.45 -12.40 18.87
C GLU A 213 17.57 -13.62 19.79
N VAL A 214 17.42 -14.81 19.21
CA VAL A 214 17.60 -16.05 19.94
C VAL A 214 19.09 -16.25 20.17
N GLN A 215 19.54 -16.04 21.40
CA GLN A 215 20.92 -16.31 21.79
C GLN A 215 21.04 -17.74 22.34
N THR A 216 22.00 -18.49 21.82
CA THR A 216 22.34 -19.82 22.33
C THR A 216 23.67 -19.73 23.07
N LYS A 217 23.67 -20.15 24.34
CA LYS A 217 24.90 -20.30 25.16
C LYS A 217 25.17 -21.76 25.38
N HIS A 218 26.44 -22.12 25.24
CA HIS A 218 26.93 -23.48 25.51
C HIS A 218 27.86 -23.47 26.70
N PHE A 219 27.64 -24.39 27.64
CA PHE A 219 28.49 -24.60 28.82
C PHE A 219 28.95 -26.02 28.80
N THR A 220 30.24 -26.23 29.05
CA THR A 220 30.83 -27.57 29.19
C THR A 220 31.44 -27.74 30.60
N LEU A 221 30.94 -28.70 31.32
CA LEU A 221 31.39 -29.02 32.68
C LEU A 221 32.02 -30.41 32.70
N LYS A 222 33.18 -30.54 33.34
CA LYS A 222 33.85 -31.85 33.49
C LYS A 222 33.05 -32.76 34.45
N SER A 223 32.76 -34.00 34.01
CA SER A 223 32.04 -34.97 34.87
C SER A 223 32.77 -35.26 36.16
N ASP A 224 34.10 -35.23 36.18
CA ASP A 224 34.90 -35.50 37.39
C ASP A 224 34.77 -34.40 38.45
N VAL A 225 34.36 -33.19 38.04
CA VAL A 225 33.97 -32.11 38.97
C VAL A 225 32.55 -32.33 39.47
N LEU A 226 31.64 -32.77 38.58
CA LEU A 226 30.22 -32.92 38.92
C LEU A 226 29.93 -34.18 39.75
N PHE A 227 30.60 -35.31 39.47
CA PHE A 227 30.25 -36.62 39.99
C PHE A 227 31.48 -37.39 40.54
N ASN A 228 31.26 -38.30 41.49
CA ASN A 228 32.26 -39.31 41.83
C ASN A 228 32.34 -40.37 40.73
N PHE A 229 33.46 -41.08 40.72
CA PHE A 229 33.67 -42.17 39.77
C PHE A 229 32.49 -43.16 39.84
N ASN A 230 31.97 -43.52 38.69
CA ASN A 230 30.85 -44.47 38.53
C ASN A 230 29.56 -44.05 39.28
N LYS A 231 29.38 -42.76 39.56
CA LYS A 231 28.17 -42.22 40.22
C LYS A 231 27.52 -41.17 39.34
N ALA A 232 26.22 -40.98 39.55
CA ALA A 232 25.43 -39.92 38.97
C ALA A 232 24.96 -38.88 40.00
N THR A 233 25.27 -39.09 41.29
CA THR A 233 24.93 -38.14 42.35
C THR A 233 25.91 -36.96 42.32
N LEU A 234 25.37 -35.74 42.27
CA LEU A 234 26.15 -34.52 42.27
C LEU A 234 26.98 -34.35 43.57
N LYS A 235 28.22 -33.96 43.40
CA LYS A 235 29.10 -33.55 44.52
C LYS A 235 28.85 -32.09 44.91
N PRO A 236 29.25 -31.65 46.11
CA PRO A 236 29.15 -30.25 46.50
C PRO A 236 29.87 -29.30 45.51
N GLU A 237 31.05 -29.70 45.02
CA GLU A 237 31.81 -28.93 44.04
C GLU A 237 31.07 -28.83 42.68
N GLY A 238 30.37 -29.91 42.30
CA GLY A 238 29.51 -29.96 41.14
C GLY A 238 28.32 -29.02 41.26
N GLN A 239 27.69 -28.96 42.42
CA GLN A 239 26.59 -28.05 42.71
C GLN A 239 27.06 -26.58 42.61
N GLN A 240 28.24 -26.26 43.19
CA GLN A 240 28.82 -24.92 43.08
C GLN A 240 29.13 -24.51 41.62
N ALA A 241 29.64 -25.44 40.81
CA ALA A 241 29.91 -25.19 39.41
C ALA A 241 28.61 -24.91 38.62
N LEU A 242 27.52 -25.65 38.94
CA LEU A 242 26.20 -25.41 38.36
C LEU A 242 25.58 -24.10 38.84
N ASP A 243 25.78 -23.69 40.09
CA ASP A 243 25.32 -22.39 40.61
C ASP A 243 26.03 -21.21 39.92
N GLN A 244 27.36 -21.35 39.70
CA GLN A 244 28.13 -20.34 38.94
C GLN A 244 27.64 -20.24 37.49
N MET A 245 27.36 -21.36 36.84
CA MET A 245 26.79 -21.37 35.52
C MET A 245 25.38 -20.72 35.51
N TYR A 246 24.53 -21.09 36.44
CA TYR A 246 23.17 -20.57 36.57
C TYR A 246 23.16 -19.04 36.76
N SER A 247 24.10 -18.48 37.54
CA SER A 247 24.22 -17.04 37.72
C SER A 247 24.56 -16.29 36.44
N GLN A 248 25.22 -16.95 35.47
CA GLN A 248 25.52 -16.36 34.15
C GLN A 248 24.32 -16.38 33.21
N LEU A 249 23.25 -17.09 33.58
CA LEU A 249 21.98 -17.13 32.82
C LEU A 249 21.01 -16.03 33.25
N SER A 250 21.29 -15.28 34.32
CA SER A 250 20.40 -14.26 34.88
C SER A 250 20.05 -13.12 33.90
N ASN A 251 20.80 -12.99 32.82
CA ASN A 251 20.55 -12.01 31.74
C ASN A 251 19.72 -12.60 30.56
N LEU A 252 19.33 -13.87 30.64
CA LEU A 252 18.45 -14.52 29.67
C LEU A 252 17.16 -14.82 30.39
N ASP A 253 16.01 -14.46 29.83
CA ASP A 253 14.74 -14.89 30.46
C ASP A 253 14.54 -16.41 30.23
N PRO A 254 14.68 -17.23 31.28
CA PRO A 254 14.52 -18.69 31.14
C PRO A 254 13.07 -19.09 30.90
N LYS A 255 12.10 -18.18 31.04
CA LYS A 255 10.67 -18.48 30.84
C LYS A 255 10.33 -18.72 29.39
N ASP A 256 11.04 -18.03 28.43
CA ASP A 256 10.83 -18.19 27.02
C ASP A 256 11.94 -18.98 26.31
N GLY A 257 12.89 -19.51 27.06
CA GLY A 257 14.01 -20.30 26.59
C GLY A 257 13.81 -21.82 26.68
N SER A 258 14.80 -22.56 26.24
CA SER A 258 14.90 -24.00 26.44
C SER A 258 16.32 -24.37 26.88
N VAL A 259 16.43 -25.36 27.74
CA VAL A 259 17.69 -25.91 28.26
C VAL A 259 17.80 -27.38 27.88
N VAL A 260 18.88 -27.76 27.25
CA VAL A 260 19.17 -29.16 26.93
C VAL A 260 20.46 -29.55 27.63
N VAL A 261 20.40 -30.60 28.43
CA VAL A 261 21.55 -31.13 29.15
C VAL A 261 21.98 -32.45 28.50
N LEU A 262 23.20 -32.48 27.98
CA LEU A 262 23.79 -33.63 27.31
C LEU A 262 24.88 -34.25 28.20
N GLY A 263 24.73 -35.51 28.59
CA GLY A 263 25.74 -36.23 29.34
C GLY A 263 26.60 -37.10 28.44
N PHE A 264 27.92 -37.07 28.64
CA PHE A 264 28.89 -37.91 27.91
C PHE A 264 29.77 -38.73 28.84
N THR A 265 30.18 -39.89 28.36
CA THR A 265 31.17 -40.76 29.00
C THR A 265 32.40 -40.89 28.09
N ASP A 266 33.46 -41.45 28.63
CA ASP A 266 34.54 -41.99 27.81
C ASP A 266 34.15 -43.37 27.24
N ARG A 267 34.99 -43.90 26.35
CA ARG A 267 34.81 -45.21 25.69
C ARG A 267 35.18 -46.42 26.53
N ILE A 268 35.44 -46.23 27.83
CA ILE A 268 35.77 -47.35 28.71
C ILE A 268 34.46 -47.91 29.28
N GLY A 269 34.12 -49.14 28.90
CA GLY A 269 32.90 -49.81 29.30
C GLY A 269 32.14 -50.39 28.11
N SER A 270 30.89 -50.77 28.33
CA SER A 270 30.00 -51.12 27.22
C SER A 270 29.12 -49.95 26.86
N ASP A 271 28.75 -49.83 25.55
CA ASP A 271 27.87 -48.78 25.03
C ASP A 271 26.60 -48.66 25.87
N ALA A 272 25.94 -49.79 26.18
CA ALA A 272 24.70 -49.79 26.96
C ALA A 272 24.91 -49.24 28.40
N TYR A 273 26.05 -49.55 29.00
CA TYR A 273 26.41 -49.01 30.32
C TYR A 273 26.69 -47.51 30.23
N ASN A 274 27.50 -47.09 29.27
CA ASN A 274 27.85 -45.70 29.05
C ASN A 274 26.62 -44.85 28.72
N GLN A 275 25.70 -45.37 27.89
CA GLN A 275 24.42 -44.74 27.60
C GLN A 275 23.60 -44.53 28.89
N GLY A 276 23.41 -45.56 29.70
CA GLY A 276 22.65 -45.46 30.96
C GLY A 276 23.31 -44.54 32.00
N LEU A 277 24.66 -44.54 32.10
CA LEU A 277 25.38 -43.67 33.04
C LEU A 277 25.28 -42.19 32.62
N SER A 278 25.46 -41.90 31.34
CA SER A 278 25.39 -40.54 30.79
C SER A 278 23.98 -39.94 30.94
N GLU A 279 22.94 -40.75 30.71
CA GLU A 279 21.55 -40.33 30.89
C GLU A 279 21.23 -39.99 32.35
N LYS A 280 21.62 -40.87 33.32
CA LYS A 280 21.43 -40.61 34.74
C LYS A 280 22.19 -39.36 35.21
N ARG A 281 23.38 -39.10 34.67
CA ARG A 281 24.15 -37.89 34.98
C ARG A 281 23.48 -36.62 34.45
N ALA A 282 23.03 -36.66 33.20
CA ALA A 282 22.28 -35.55 32.62
C ALA A 282 20.99 -35.27 33.41
N GLN A 283 20.25 -36.32 33.81
CA GLN A 283 19.04 -36.18 34.60
C GLN A 283 19.32 -35.55 35.97
N SER A 284 20.41 -35.96 36.66
CA SER A 284 20.76 -35.35 37.96
C SER A 284 21.09 -33.86 37.85
N VAL A 285 21.67 -33.43 36.75
CA VAL A 285 21.90 -32.01 36.50
C VAL A 285 20.57 -31.28 36.22
N VAL A 286 19.67 -31.89 35.43
CA VAL A 286 18.32 -31.35 35.18
C VAL A 286 17.55 -31.18 36.49
N ASP A 287 17.51 -32.21 37.31
CA ASP A 287 16.80 -32.18 38.60
C ASP A 287 17.34 -31.06 39.52
N TYR A 288 18.66 -30.88 39.54
CA TYR A 288 19.29 -29.78 40.26
C TYR A 288 18.90 -28.40 39.72
N LEU A 289 18.94 -28.20 38.39
CA LEU A 289 18.58 -26.94 37.80
C LEU A 289 17.10 -26.60 37.93
N ILE A 290 16.21 -27.60 37.92
CA ILE A 290 14.79 -27.43 38.27
C ILE A 290 14.66 -26.94 39.73
N SER A 291 15.42 -27.50 40.66
CA SER A 291 15.42 -27.05 42.07
C SER A 291 15.90 -25.61 42.25
N LYS A 292 16.64 -25.05 41.28
CA LYS A 292 17.10 -23.66 41.24
C LYS A 292 16.12 -22.72 40.53
N GLY A 293 15.03 -23.25 39.97
CA GLY A 293 13.95 -22.44 39.41
C GLY A 293 13.77 -22.49 37.88
N ILE A 294 14.50 -23.34 37.16
CA ILE A 294 14.23 -23.57 35.74
C ILE A 294 12.93 -24.40 35.62
N PRO A 295 11.93 -23.94 34.83
CA PRO A 295 10.68 -24.69 34.65
C PRO A 295 10.94 -26.08 34.03
N SER A 296 10.28 -27.11 34.56
CA SER A 296 10.50 -28.51 34.13
C SER A 296 10.07 -28.78 32.68
N ASP A 297 9.16 -27.97 32.12
CA ASP A 297 8.73 -28.04 30.74
C ASP A 297 9.71 -27.34 29.75
N LYS A 298 10.70 -26.63 30.26
CA LYS A 298 11.72 -25.91 29.49
C LYS A 298 13.10 -26.56 29.53
N ILE A 299 13.28 -27.65 30.30
CA ILE A 299 14.56 -28.33 30.43
C ILE A 299 14.43 -29.82 30.13
N SER A 300 15.43 -30.38 29.47
CA SER A 300 15.47 -31.80 29.14
C SER A 300 16.86 -32.41 29.34
N ALA A 301 16.91 -33.70 29.67
CA ALA A 301 18.12 -34.47 29.78
C ALA A 301 18.28 -35.44 28.59
N ARG A 302 19.51 -35.65 28.13
CA ARG A 302 19.83 -36.63 27.13
C ARG A 302 21.20 -37.28 27.42
N GLY A 303 21.23 -38.60 27.54
CA GLY A 303 22.48 -39.36 27.54
C GLY A 303 22.99 -39.53 26.11
N MET A 304 24.26 -39.26 25.92
CA MET A 304 24.97 -39.40 24.63
C MET A 304 25.96 -40.56 24.63
N GLY A 305 26.10 -41.24 25.79
CA GLY A 305 27.07 -42.34 25.95
C GLY A 305 28.48 -41.86 25.61
N GLU A 306 29.19 -42.63 24.84
CA GLU A 306 30.55 -42.35 24.37
C GLU A 306 30.61 -41.65 23.02
N SER A 307 29.46 -41.15 22.54
CA SER A 307 29.37 -40.42 21.28
C SER A 307 30.16 -39.12 21.30
N ASN A 308 30.63 -38.67 20.14
CA ASN A 308 31.33 -37.39 19.96
C ASN A 308 32.52 -37.19 20.93
N PRO A 309 33.51 -38.09 20.96
CA PRO A 309 34.66 -37.97 21.85
C PRO A 309 35.49 -36.70 21.50
N VAL A 310 35.78 -35.87 22.49
CA VAL A 310 36.63 -34.70 22.33
C VAL A 310 38.08 -35.09 22.05
N THR A 311 38.52 -36.20 22.62
CA THR A 311 39.89 -36.72 22.39
C THR A 311 40.06 -37.36 21.03
N GLY A 312 38.98 -37.72 20.32
CA GLY A 312 39.06 -38.43 19.05
C GLY A 312 39.98 -39.65 19.12
N ASN A 313 40.98 -39.71 18.29
CA ASN A 313 41.95 -40.81 18.21
C ASN A 313 43.23 -40.55 19.00
N THR A 314 43.34 -39.42 19.70
CA THR A 314 44.57 -39.00 20.39
C THR A 314 45.05 -40.05 21.45
N CYS A 315 44.10 -40.69 22.11
CA CYS A 315 44.37 -41.66 23.19
C CYS A 315 44.51 -43.12 22.74
N ASP A 316 44.46 -43.43 21.42
CA ASP A 316 44.45 -44.82 20.88
C ASP A 316 45.74 -45.57 21.16
N ASN A 317 46.87 -44.90 21.22
CA ASN A 317 48.18 -45.49 21.45
C ASN A 317 48.55 -45.58 22.93
N VAL A 318 47.69 -45.17 23.86
CA VAL A 318 47.95 -45.21 25.31
C VAL A 318 47.59 -46.59 25.87
N LYS A 319 48.64 -47.43 26.16
CA LYS A 319 48.46 -48.83 26.62
C LYS A 319 48.22 -48.96 28.11
N ALA A 320 48.80 -48.09 28.92
CA ALA A 320 48.64 -48.15 30.38
C ALA A 320 47.24 -47.67 30.75
N ARG A 321 46.47 -48.53 31.47
CA ARG A 321 45.07 -48.25 31.81
C ARG A 321 44.87 -46.92 32.57
N ALA A 322 45.73 -46.63 33.55
CA ALA A 322 45.66 -45.38 34.32
C ALA A 322 45.87 -44.17 33.39
N ALA A 323 46.92 -44.19 32.56
CA ALA A 323 47.20 -43.14 31.59
C ALA A 323 46.09 -42.97 30.52
N LEU A 324 45.44 -44.08 30.14
CA LEU A 324 44.29 -44.04 29.24
C LEU A 324 43.08 -43.34 29.85
N ILE A 325 42.78 -43.67 31.14
CA ILE A 325 41.70 -43.01 31.90
C ILE A 325 41.95 -41.49 32.00
N ASP A 326 43.18 -41.07 32.25
CA ASP A 326 43.55 -39.65 32.32
C ASP A 326 43.50 -38.98 30.93
N CYS A 327 43.95 -39.65 29.90
CA CYS A 327 43.88 -39.16 28.54
C CYS A 327 42.43 -38.91 28.09
N LEU A 328 41.51 -39.80 28.44
CA LEU A 328 40.09 -39.75 28.07
C LEU A 328 39.27 -38.83 29.01
N ALA A 329 39.85 -38.17 29.98
CA ALA A 329 39.14 -37.28 30.92
C ALA A 329 38.29 -36.17 30.22
N PRO A 330 38.74 -35.56 29.08
CA PRO A 330 37.91 -34.57 28.37
C PRO A 330 36.61 -35.13 27.80
N ASP A 331 36.54 -36.44 27.50
CA ASP A 331 35.32 -37.07 26.97
C ASP A 331 34.22 -37.17 28.04
N ARG A 332 34.62 -37.31 29.32
CA ARG A 332 33.72 -37.32 30.44
C ARG A 332 33.25 -35.92 30.80
N ARG A 333 32.16 -35.50 30.24
CA ARG A 333 31.65 -34.14 30.37
C ARG A 333 30.11 -34.08 30.39
N VAL A 334 29.59 -32.96 30.83
CA VAL A 334 28.20 -32.57 30.62
C VAL A 334 28.19 -31.27 29.86
N GLU A 335 27.47 -31.23 28.77
CA GLU A 335 27.22 -30.03 27.98
C GLU A 335 25.81 -29.53 28.26
N ILE A 336 25.67 -28.21 28.44
CA ILE A 336 24.39 -27.56 28.69
C ILE A 336 24.23 -26.52 27.65
N GLU A 337 23.22 -26.68 26.79
CA GLU A 337 22.82 -25.73 25.76
C GLU A 337 21.61 -24.96 26.27
N VAL A 338 21.73 -23.64 26.33
CA VAL A 338 20.66 -22.74 26.76
C VAL A 338 20.30 -21.83 25.58
N LYS A 339 19.07 -21.96 25.11
CA LYS A 339 18.45 -21.03 24.15
C LYS A 339 17.58 -20.08 24.93
N GLY A 340 17.86 -18.80 24.83
CA GLY A 340 17.08 -17.74 25.47
C GLY A 340 16.75 -16.63 24.48
N ILE A 341 15.65 -15.94 24.73
CA ILE A 341 15.25 -14.74 23.99
C ILE A 341 15.85 -13.55 24.75
N LYS A 342 16.57 -12.70 24.04
CA LYS A 342 17.00 -11.41 24.56
C LYS A 342 16.06 -10.34 24.01
N ASP A 343 15.35 -9.62 24.88
CA ASP A 343 14.59 -8.46 24.49
C ASP A 343 15.56 -7.41 23.92
N VAL A 344 15.42 -7.11 22.63
CA VAL A 344 16.12 -6.00 22.01
C VAL A 344 15.43 -4.74 22.50
N VAL A 345 15.98 -4.08 23.50
CA VAL A 345 15.53 -2.74 23.92
C VAL A 345 15.84 -1.79 22.77
N THR A 346 14.85 -1.51 21.94
CA THR A 346 14.90 -0.39 20.99
C THR A 346 14.97 0.90 21.80
N GLN A 347 16.12 1.53 21.84
CA GLN A 347 16.21 2.93 22.29
C GLN A 347 15.35 3.77 21.36
N PRO A 348 14.44 4.60 21.87
CA PRO A 348 13.73 5.58 21.05
C PRO A 348 14.80 6.53 20.49
N GLN A 349 14.89 6.60 19.18
CA GLN A 349 15.65 7.66 18.52
C GLN A 349 14.95 8.98 18.81
N ALA A 350 15.68 9.88 19.46
CA ALA A 350 15.27 11.25 19.80
C ALA A 350 15.22 12.14 18.54
#